data_3f30998b8c231c45bba6ce81e00f5374
#
_entry.id   3f30998b8c231c45bba6ce81e00f5374
#
_cell.length_a   1.000
_cell.length_b   1.000
_cell.length_c   1.000
_cell.angle_alpha   90.00
_cell.angle_beta   90.00
_cell.angle_gamma   90.00
#
_symmetry.space_group_name_H-M   'P 1'
#
loop_
_entity.id
_entity.type
_entity.pdbx_description
1 polymer ?
#
loop_
_entity_poly.entity_id
_entity_poly.type
_entity_poly.pdbx_seq_one_letter_code
_entity_poly.pdbx_strand_id
1 'polypeptide(L)'
;MKFWKVILMSLFVTGCSCVCNEQDDLIVAAYVWPSCHDDSLARKWIWPEGIGEWEVIKQGDPRFPGHYQPRQPLFGYEMDNDPVVVEKWINTALEYGVNTFIYDWYWYKDPDGYNGEYLESALNDGFLKAPSNRKMNFCIMWANHDVRYNYWNCRIWKDNRDRLFNPDVTWDDIKVITDKWVDNYFSKDNYLRIDGKPVLMIFSFSNLV
;
A
#
# COMPACT_ATOMS: atom_id res chain seq x y z
N MET A 1 -4.56 -63.90 60.79
CA MET A 1 -4.98 -62.55 60.57
C MET A 1 -4.15 -62.03 59.37
N LYS A 2 -4.77 -61.88 58.17
CA LYS A 2 -4.11 -61.38 56.94
C LYS A 2 -4.54 -59.97 56.78
N PHE A 3 -3.60 -59.01 56.86
CA PHE A 3 -3.82 -57.58 56.53
C PHE A 3 -3.76 -57.36 55.00
N TRP A 4 -4.86 -56.95 54.43
CA TRP A 4 -4.91 -56.48 53.09
C TRP A 4 -4.53 -55.01 53.08
N LYS A 5 -3.44 -54.67 52.35
CA LYS A 5 -3.07 -53.27 52.05
C LYS A 5 -3.85 -52.84 50.82
N VAL A 6 -4.75 -51.92 51.01
CA VAL A 6 -5.41 -51.18 49.88
C VAL A 6 -4.47 -50.10 49.42
N ILE A 7 -3.99 -50.21 48.18
CA ILE A 7 -3.23 -49.17 47.53
C ILE A 7 -4.24 -48.26 46.78
N LEU A 8 -4.47 -47.06 47.31
CA LEU A 8 -5.19 -46.01 46.57
C LEU A 8 -4.25 -45.40 45.53
N MET A 9 -4.52 -45.69 44.27
CA MET A 9 -3.85 -45.06 43.13
C MET A 9 -4.65 -43.83 42.72
N SER A 10 -4.18 -42.61 43.15
CA SER A 10 -4.76 -41.37 42.74
C SER A 10 -4.28 -41.06 41.32
N LEU A 11 -5.19 -41.14 40.34
CA LEU A 11 -4.98 -40.61 38.99
C LEU A 11 -4.98 -39.05 39.06
N PHE A 12 -3.80 -38.46 38.94
CA PHE A 12 -3.70 -37.07 38.60
C PHE A 12 -3.97 -36.92 37.10
N VAL A 13 -5.18 -36.52 36.75
CA VAL A 13 -5.48 -36.02 35.39
C VAL A 13 -4.98 -34.58 35.34
N THR A 14 -3.76 -34.38 34.87
CA THR A 14 -3.30 -33.04 34.44
C THR A 14 -4.03 -32.68 33.17
N GLY A 15 -5.13 -31.98 33.32
CA GLY A 15 -5.80 -31.29 32.22
C GLY A 15 -4.87 -30.23 31.66
N CYS A 16 -4.21 -30.54 30.55
CA CYS A 16 -3.55 -29.53 29.75
C CYS A 16 -4.66 -28.71 29.09
N SER A 17 -5.09 -27.63 29.74
CA SER A 17 -5.91 -26.61 29.12
C SER A 17 -5.01 -25.90 28.11
N CYS A 18 -5.02 -26.35 26.85
CA CYS A 18 -4.62 -25.52 25.76
C CYS A 18 -5.61 -24.34 25.73
N VAL A 19 -5.26 -23.25 26.39
CA VAL A 19 -5.85 -21.97 26.12
C VAL A 19 -5.29 -21.60 24.74
N CYS A 20 -6.03 -21.95 23.68
CA CYS A 20 -5.88 -21.28 22.42
C CYS A 20 -6.25 -19.80 22.72
N ASN A 21 -5.27 -18.96 22.94
CA ASN A 21 -5.41 -17.55 22.73
C ASN A 21 -5.58 -17.40 21.21
N GLU A 22 -6.80 -17.52 20.73
CA GLU A 22 -7.20 -16.82 19.51
C GLU A 22 -7.18 -15.33 19.89
N GLN A 23 -5.99 -14.77 19.94
CA GLN A 23 -5.83 -13.36 19.77
C GLN A 23 -6.20 -13.14 18.31
N ASP A 24 -7.45 -12.74 18.06
CA ASP A 24 -7.84 -12.21 16.76
C ASP A 24 -6.82 -11.12 16.45
N ASP A 25 -5.87 -11.40 15.57
CA ASP A 25 -4.83 -10.45 15.22
C ASP A 25 -5.51 -9.29 14.52
N LEU A 26 -5.71 -8.22 15.30
CA LEU A 26 -6.36 -7.01 14.79
C LEU A 26 -5.58 -6.48 13.60
N ILE A 27 -6.25 -6.36 12.47
CA ILE A 27 -5.67 -5.74 11.27
C ILE A 27 -5.76 -4.23 11.43
N VAL A 28 -4.59 -3.60 11.60
CA VAL A 28 -4.45 -2.14 11.60
C VAL A 28 -3.74 -1.75 10.31
N ALA A 29 -4.48 -1.15 9.40
CA ALA A 29 -3.98 -0.87 8.06
C ALA A 29 -3.77 0.63 7.82
N ALA A 30 -2.71 0.98 7.10
CA ALA A 30 -2.43 2.33 6.63
C ALA A 30 -2.42 2.37 5.10
N TYR A 31 -3.05 3.40 4.52
CA TYR A 31 -2.94 3.67 3.09
C TYR A 31 -1.56 4.23 2.75
N VAL A 32 -1.03 3.76 1.64
CA VAL A 32 0.23 4.26 1.05
C VAL A 32 -0.09 4.86 -0.31
N TRP A 33 0.08 6.17 -0.40
CA TRP A 33 0.04 6.93 -1.64
C TRP A 33 1.42 6.88 -2.32
N PRO A 34 1.58 6.17 -3.46
CA PRO A 34 2.88 5.85 -4.04
C PRO A 34 3.39 6.96 -4.97
N SER A 35 3.54 8.18 -4.48
CA SER A 35 3.81 9.34 -5.34
C SER A 35 5.18 9.97 -5.18
N CYS A 36 5.99 9.46 -4.24
CA CYS A 36 7.22 10.12 -3.81
C CYS A 36 8.48 9.49 -4.43
N HIS A 37 8.49 9.27 -5.75
CA HIS A 37 9.64 8.74 -6.49
C HIS A 37 9.67 9.25 -7.92
N ASP A 38 10.75 8.93 -8.62
CA ASP A 38 10.88 9.22 -10.03
C ASP A 38 10.14 8.17 -10.87
N ASP A 39 9.01 8.55 -11.41
CA ASP A 39 8.23 7.79 -12.37
C ASP A 39 8.27 8.47 -13.75
N SER A 40 8.51 7.71 -14.81
CA SER A 40 8.71 8.27 -16.17
C SER A 40 7.45 8.96 -16.72
N LEU A 41 6.27 8.40 -16.43
CA LEU A 41 4.99 8.96 -16.86
C LEU A 41 4.65 10.20 -16.04
N ALA A 42 4.89 10.15 -14.73
CA ALA A 42 4.72 11.30 -13.85
C ALA A 42 5.67 12.44 -14.20
N ARG A 43 6.94 12.14 -14.50
CA ARG A 43 7.93 13.13 -14.95
C ARG A 43 7.49 13.82 -16.24
N LYS A 44 6.96 13.07 -17.17
CA LYS A 44 6.48 13.61 -18.45
C LYS A 44 5.31 14.58 -18.29
N TRP A 45 4.38 14.28 -17.41
CA TRP A 45 3.10 14.97 -17.38
C TRP A 45 2.87 15.82 -16.12
N ILE A 46 3.43 15.45 -14.98
CA ILE A 46 3.01 16.01 -13.68
C ILE A 46 4.20 16.56 -12.89
N TRP A 47 5.30 15.77 -12.70
CA TRP A 47 6.42 16.10 -11.84
C TRP A 47 7.77 16.06 -12.60
N PRO A 48 8.07 17.10 -13.42
CA PRO A 48 9.23 17.08 -14.30
C PRO A 48 10.59 17.06 -13.60
N GLU A 49 10.68 17.42 -12.31
CA GLU A 49 11.93 17.34 -11.54
C GLU A 49 12.36 15.89 -11.23
N GLY A 50 11.45 14.92 -11.38
CA GLY A 50 11.75 13.50 -11.15
C GLY A 50 11.92 13.12 -9.68
N ILE A 51 11.24 13.83 -8.80
CA ILE A 51 11.19 13.55 -7.34
C ILE A 51 9.76 13.27 -6.87
N GLY A 52 8.87 12.98 -7.82
CA GLY A 52 7.47 12.75 -7.52
C GLY A 52 6.79 13.96 -6.91
N GLU A 53 5.79 13.73 -6.09
CA GLU A 53 4.99 14.79 -5.46
C GLU A 53 5.81 15.69 -4.51
N TRP A 54 7.01 15.27 -4.09
CA TRP A 54 7.90 16.14 -3.33
C TRP A 54 8.16 17.47 -4.04
N GLU A 55 8.12 17.49 -5.38
CA GLU A 55 8.24 18.70 -6.17
C GLU A 55 7.18 19.75 -5.78
N VAL A 56 5.94 19.35 -5.62
CA VAL A 56 4.83 20.25 -5.26
C VAL A 56 4.86 20.58 -3.77
N ILE A 57 5.14 19.62 -2.92
CA ILE A 57 5.19 19.79 -1.47
C ILE A 57 6.29 20.78 -1.06
N LYS A 58 7.50 20.66 -1.65
CA LYS A 58 8.62 21.57 -1.38
C LYS A 58 8.34 23.02 -1.78
N GLN A 59 7.40 23.23 -2.70
CA GLN A 59 7.00 24.54 -3.20
C GLN A 59 5.83 25.17 -2.42
N GLY A 60 5.44 24.58 -1.30
CA GLY A 60 4.35 25.08 -0.46
C GLY A 60 4.64 26.50 0.08
N ASP A 61 3.69 27.43 -0.05
CA ASP A 61 3.84 28.81 0.42
C ASP A 61 2.99 29.07 1.68
N PRO A 62 3.50 29.85 2.65
CA PRO A 62 2.67 30.35 3.75
C PRO A 62 1.50 31.19 3.24
N ARG A 63 0.28 30.90 3.69
CA ARG A 63 -0.92 31.63 3.28
C ARG A 63 -1.31 32.79 4.22
N PHE A 64 -0.71 32.81 5.43
CA PHE A 64 -0.91 33.86 6.41
C PHE A 64 0.30 33.92 7.37
N PRO A 65 0.49 35.02 8.12
CA PRO A 65 1.57 35.13 9.09
C PRO A 65 1.54 34.00 10.13
N GLY A 66 2.70 33.33 10.31
CA GLY A 66 2.81 32.18 11.21
C GLY A 66 2.39 30.82 10.61
N HIS A 67 1.91 30.79 9.36
CA HIS A 67 1.67 29.53 8.66
C HIS A 67 3.00 28.93 8.20
N TYR A 68 3.43 27.86 8.87
CA TYR A 68 4.65 27.15 8.51
C TYR A 68 4.45 26.28 7.27
N GLN A 69 5.05 26.69 6.17
CA GLN A 69 5.10 25.96 4.90
C GLN A 69 6.41 26.30 4.14
N PRO A 70 6.95 25.34 3.37
CA PRO A 70 6.59 23.93 3.30
C PRO A 70 6.91 23.20 4.61
N ARG A 71 6.05 22.26 5.01
CA ARG A 71 6.37 21.37 6.12
C ARG A 71 7.37 20.33 5.66
N GLN A 72 8.44 20.20 6.42
CA GLN A 72 9.41 19.15 6.19
C GLN A 72 8.97 17.88 6.92
N PRO A 73 8.92 16.72 6.23
CA PRO A 73 8.64 15.45 6.88
C PRO A 73 9.69 15.11 7.94
N LEU A 74 9.29 14.38 8.99
CA LEU A 74 10.20 13.97 10.07
C LEU A 74 11.41 13.19 9.54
N PHE A 75 11.21 12.34 8.55
CA PHE A 75 12.27 11.54 7.93
C PHE A 75 12.90 12.21 6.69
N GLY A 76 12.52 13.45 6.39
CA GLY A 76 12.95 14.14 5.16
C GLY A 76 12.13 13.74 3.94
N TYR A 77 12.58 14.18 2.78
CA TYR A 77 11.94 13.92 1.49
C TYR A 77 12.46 12.61 0.89
N GLU A 78 12.02 11.50 1.48
CA GLU A 78 12.48 10.16 1.11
C GLU A 78 11.74 9.65 -0.13
N MET A 79 12.42 8.82 -0.93
CA MET A 79 11.85 8.17 -2.10
C MET A 79 11.19 6.87 -1.69
N ASP A 80 9.90 6.70 -2.01
CA ASP A 80 9.10 5.54 -1.59
C ASP A 80 9.36 4.27 -2.43
N ASN A 81 10.17 4.36 -3.47
CA ASN A 81 10.67 3.21 -4.22
C ASN A 81 12.05 2.73 -3.77
N ASP A 82 12.65 3.33 -2.73
CA ASP A 82 13.90 2.87 -2.12
C ASP A 82 13.59 1.83 -1.03
N PRO A 83 14.03 0.56 -1.18
CA PRO A 83 13.78 -0.49 -0.21
C PRO A 83 14.39 -0.21 1.18
N VAL A 84 15.44 0.61 1.28
CA VAL A 84 16.04 1.02 2.57
C VAL A 84 15.12 2.00 3.30
N VAL A 85 14.51 2.91 2.56
CA VAL A 85 13.50 3.83 3.09
C VAL A 85 12.27 3.07 3.56
N VAL A 86 11.75 2.19 2.73
CA VAL A 86 10.55 1.41 3.06
C VAL A 86 10.81 0.43 4.20
N GLU A 87 12.02 -0.12 4.33
CA GLU A 87 12.44 -0.93 5.49
C GLU A 87 12.26 -0.15 6.80
N LYS A 88 12.66 1.12 6.83
CA LYS A 88 12.46 1.98 8.00
C LYS A 88 10.98 2.21 8.28
N TRP A 89 10.17 2.45 7.24
CA TRP A 89 8.72 2.63 7.39
C TRP A 89 8.04 1.39 7.95
N ILE A 90 8.39 0.20 7.43
CA ILE A 90 7.86 -1.08 7.93
C ILE A 90 8.16 -1.24 9.42
N ASN A 91 9.43 -1.07 9.81
CA ASN A 91 9.84 -1.25 11.20
C ASN A 91 9.15 -0.23 12.13
N THR A 92 9.04 1.03 11.71
CA THR A 92 8.33 2.05 12.47
C THR A 92 6.83 1.72 12.58
N ALA A 93 6.18 1.35 11.49
CA ALA A 93 4.76 1.00 11.47
C ALA A 93 4.45 -0.16 12.43
N LEU A 94 5.25 -1.23 12.38
CA LEU A 94 5.11 -2.39 13.26
C LEU A 94 5.31 -2.03 14.74
N GLU A 95 6.28 -1.17 15.06
CA GLU A 95 6.52 -0.68 16.42
C GLU A 95 5.29 0.03 17.02
N TYR A 96 4.52 0.74 16.17
CA TYR A 96 3.32 1.46 16.57
C TYR A 96 2.00 0.71 16.28
N GLY A 97 2.07 -0.58 15.99
CA GLY A 97 0.91 -1.46 15.87
C GLY A 97 0.20 -1.43 14.52
N VAL A 98 0.76 -0.76 13.50
CA VAL A 98 0.29 -0.88 12.11
C VAL A 98 0.93 -2.11 11.48
N ASN A 99 0.13 -3.06 11.03
CA ASN A 99 0.60 -4.37 10.54
C ASN A 99 0.23 -4.65 9.08
N THR A 100 -0.39 -3.69 8.40
CA THR A 100 -0.83 -3.84 7.02
C THR A 100 -0.67 -2.52 6.26
N PHE A 101 -0.13 -2.58 5.04
CA PHE A 101 -0.15 -1.45 4.11
C PHE A 101 -1.17 -1.70 2.99
N ILE A 102 -1.94 -0.66 2.64
CA ILE A 102 -2.85 -0.64 1.50
C ILE A 102 -2.23 0.26 0.46
N TYR A 103 -1.68 -0.33 -0.60
CA TYR A 103 -1.08 0.44 -1.68
C TYR A 103 -2.13 0.86 -2.70
N ASP A 104 -2.21 2.15 -2.98
CA ASP A 104 -2.93 2.62 -4.16
C ASP A 104 -2.24 2.05 -5.39
N TRP A 105 -3.02 1.45 -6.28
CA TRP A 105 -2.55 0.84 -7.51
C TRP A 105 -3.32 1.42 -8.69
N TYR A 106 -2.60 1.77 -9.76
CA TYR A 106 -3.15 2.51 -10.89
C TYR A 106 -2.93 1.79 -12.20
N TRP A 107 -3.91 1.93 -13.08
CA TRP A 107 -3.82 1.58 -14.48
C TRP A 107 -4.41 2.70 -15.29
N TYR A 108 -3.62 3.30 -16.17
CA TYR A 108 -4.04 4.47 -16.91
C TYR A 108 -3.69 4.41 -18.39
N LYS A 109 -4.48 5.17 -19.17
CA LYS A 109 -4.18 5.55 -20.55
C LYS A 109 -3.82 7.03 -20.57
N ASP A 110 -2.69 7.38 -21.19
CA ASP A 110 -2.28 8.77 -21.39
C ASP A 110 -2.64 9.27 -22.80
N PRO A 111 -2.53 10.60 -23.05
CA PRO A 111 -2.84 11.19 -24.37
C PRO A 111 -1.94 10.69 -25.49
N ASP A 112 -0.75 10.18 -25.20
CA ASP A 112 0.22 9.69 -26.21
C ASP A 112 0.09 8.19 -26.48
N GLY A 113 -0.93 7.54 -25.92
CA GLY A 113 -1.26 6.15 -26.21
C GLY A 113 -0.63 5.12 -25.24
N TYR A 114 -0.04 5.57 -24.14
CA TYR A 114 0.32 4.64 -23.06
C TYR A 114 -0.92 3.96 -22.49
N ASN A 115 -0.83 2.68 -22.16
CA ASN A 115 -1.86 1.91 -21.49
C ASN A 115 -1.18 0.92 -20.53
N GLY A 116 -1.20 1.21 -19.22
CA GLY A 116 -0.45 0.40 -18.27
C GLY A 116 -0.46 0.90 -16.84
N GLU A 117 0.38 0.27 -16.03
CA GLU A 117 0.60 0.61 -14.63
C GLU A 117 1.20 2.02 -14.49
N TYR A 118 0.94 2.64 -13.34
CA TYR A 118 1.43 3.96 -12.99
C TYR A 118 1.80 4.01 -11.51
N LEU A 119 2.95 4.59 -11.19
CA LEU A 119 3.52 4.71 -9.84
C LEU A 119 3.75 3.36 -9.13
N GLU A 120 3.88 2.27 -9.86
CA GLU A 120 3.98 0.92 -9.29
C GLU A 120 5.31 0.64 -8.61
N SER A 121 6.35 1.45 -8.84
CA SER A 121 7.69 1.18 -8.31
C SER A 121 7.78 1.34 -6.79
N ALA A 122 6.93 2.14 -6.16
CA ALA A 122 6.84 2.19 -4.69
C ALA A 122 6.52 0.81 -4.08
N LEU A 123 5.59 0.07 -4.68
CA LEU A 123 5.27 -1.30 -4.27
C LEU A 123 6.32 -2.29 -4.76
N ASN A 124 6.65 -2.26 -6.05
CA ASN A 124 7.48 -3.29 -6.70
C ASN A 124 8.95 -3.19 -6.32
N ASP A 125 9.50 -2.00 -6.22
CA ASP A 125 10.91 -1.75 -5.95
C ASP A 125 11.16 -1.34 -4.50
N GLY A 126 10.26 -0.59 -3.89
CA GLY A 126 10.33 -0.19 -2.51
C GLY A 126 9.91 -1.33 -1.57
N PHE A 127 8.62 -1.60 -1.47
CA PHE A 127 8.08 -2.52 -0.47
C PHE A 127 8.47 -3.98 -0.69
N LEU A 128 8.26 -4.52 -1.89
CA LEU A 128 8.51 -5.94 -2.15
C LEU A 128 9.99 -6.32 -2.08
N LYS A 129 10.90 -5.35 -2.16
CA LYS A 129 12.35 -5.55 -2.03
C LYS A 129 12.90 -5.18 -0.65
N ALA A 130 12.09 -4.57 0.23
CA ALA A 130 12.52 -4.26 1.59
C ALA A 130 12.79 -5.57 2.38
N PRO A 131 13.89 -5.64 3.16
CA PRO A 131 14.29 -6.87 3.89
C PRO A 131 13.21 -7.41 4.83
N SER A 132 12.48 -6.52 5.51
CA SER A 132 11.42 -6.89 6.46
C SER A 132 10.02 -6.96 5.85
N ASN A 133 9.86 -6.91 4.53
CA ASN A 133 8.54 -6.86 3.90
C ASN A 133 7.61 -8.00 4.38
N ARG A 134 8.16 -9.21 4.58
CA ARG A 134 7.37 -10.38 5.04
C ARG A 134 6.81 -10.26 6.45
N LYS A 135 7.24 -9.28 7.23
CA LYS A 135 6.68 -9.00 8.57
C LYS A 135 5.44 -8.11 8.50
N MET A 136 5.21 -7.46 7.37
CA MET A 136 4.13 -6.53 7.11
C MET A 136 3.20 -7.14 6.07
N ASN A 137 1.91 -7.20 6.37
CA ASN A 137 0.92 -7.55 5.35
C ASN A 137 0.72 -6.40 4.37
N PHE A 138 0.27 -6.70 3.18
CA PHE A 138 -0.15 -5.68 2.23
C PHE A 138 -1.31 -6.14 1.37
N CYS A 139 -2.06 -5.19 0.86
CA CYS A 139 -2.98 -5.38 -0.24
C CYS A 139 -2.96 -4.17 -1.17
N ILE A 140 -3.57 -4.31 -2.32
CA ILE A 140 -3.72 -3.23 -3.28
C ILE A 140 -5.15 -2.68 -3.26
N MET A 141 -5.26 -1.37 -3.48
CA MET A 141 -6.50 -0.70 -3.82
C MET A 141 -6.40 -0.18 -5.25
N TRP A 142 -7.22 -0.73 -6.14
CA TRP A 142 -7.29 -0.17 -7.49
C TRP A 142 -7.97 1.20 -7.45
N ALA A 143 -7.17 2.25 -7.59
CA ALA A 143 -7.61 3.64 -7.61
C ALA A 143 -8.06 4.03 -9.03
N ASN A 144 -9.20 3.48 -9.44
CA ASN A 144 -9.80 3.58 -10.76
C ASN A 144 -10.57 4.89 -10.98
N HIS A 145 -9.91 6.03 -10.82
CA HIS A 145 -10.49 7.35 -11.07
C HIS A 145 -9.73 8.13 -12.14
N ASP A 146 -10.37 9.07 -12.80
CA ASP A 146 -9.71 9.95 -13.76
C ASP A 146 -8.75 10.92 -13.06
N VAL A 147 -7.74 11.35 -13.79
CA VAL A 147 -6.81 12.38 -13.36
C VAL A 147 -6.87 13.55 -14.35
N ARG A 148 -6.98 14.74 -13.81
CA ARG A 148 -7.00 15.98 -14.58
C ARG A 148 -5.63 16.64 -14.53
N TYR A 149 -5.27 17.40 -15.54
CA TYR A 149 -3.97 18.05 -15.64
C TYR A 149 -3.57 18.81 -14.37
N ASN A 150 -4.47 19.64 -13.82
CA ASN A 150 -4.17 20.46 -12.64
C ASN A 150 -4.37 19.73 -11.29
N TYR A 151 -4.66 18.43 -11.30
CA TYR A 151 -5.03 17.71 -10.09
C TYR A 151 -3.84 17.60 -9.13
N TRP A 152 -2.71 17.10 -9.62
CA TRP A 152 -1.52 16.86 -8.80
C TRP A 152 -0.42 17.91 -8.98
N ASN A 153 -0.50 18.78 -10.01
CA ASN A 153 0.41 19.89 -10.17
C ASN A 153 -0.29 21.14 -10.76
N CYS A 154 -0.99 21.87 -9.91
CA CYS A 154 -1.66 23.10 -10.29
C CYS A 154 -0.68 24.24 -10.65
N ARG A 155 0.61 24.15 -10.31
CA ARG A 155 1.60 25.17 -10.66
C ARG A 155 1.96 25.13 -12.14
N ILE A 156 2.11 23.93 -12.71
CA ILE A 156 2.40 23.75 -14.13
C ILE A 156 1.12 23.95 -14.96
N TRP A 157 0.04 23.29 -14.56
CA TRP A 157 -1.17 23.20 -15.39
C TRP A 157 -2.24 24.24 -15.07
N LYS A 158 -2.04 25.02 -13.98
CA LYS A 158 -2.93 26.14 -13.58
C LYS A 158 -4.41 25.72 -13.60
N ASP A 159 -5.18 26.30 -14.52
CA ASP A 159 -6.62 26.10 -14.64
C ASP A 159 -7.00 24.98 -15.64
N ASN A 160 -6.02 24.27 -16.20
CA ASN A 160 -6.33 23.17 -17.11
C ASN A 160 -6.97 22.01 -16.34
N ARG A 161 -8.30 21.83 -16.53
CA ARG A 161 -9.11 20.81 -15.89
C ARG A 161 -9.47 19.66 -16.82
N ASP A 162 -8.89 19.60 -17.99
CA ASP A 162 -9.09 18.50 -18.93
C ASP A 162 -8.56 17.20 -18.32
N ARG A 163 -9.12 16.08 -18.76
CA ARG A 163 -8.65 14.77 -18.36
C ARG A 163 -7.25 14.52 -18.91
N LEU A 164 -6.31 14.21 -18.04
CA LEU A 164 -4.96 13.80 -18.40
C LEU A 164 -4.90 12.28 -18.54
N PHE A 165 -5.22 11.57 -17.45
CA PHE A 165 -5.20 10.12 -17.44
C PHE A 165 -6.62 9.55 -17.42
N ASN A 166 -6.85 8.57 -18.29
CA ASN A 166 -8.11 7.89 -18.42
C ASN A 166 -8.02 6.51 -17.75
N PRO A 167 -8.85 6.21 -16.72
CA PRO A 167 -8.90 4.92 -16.05
C PRO A 167 -9.77 3.88 -16.77
N ASP A 168 -10.43 4.25 -17.88
CA ASP A 168 -11.36 3.35 -18.57
C ASP A 168 -10.61 2.14 -19.11
N VAL A 169 -11.10 0.95 -18.80
CA VAL A 169 -10.50 -0.33 -19.17
C VAL A 169 -11.41 -1.16 -20.05
N THR A 170 -10.81 -1.87 -20.99
CA THR A 170 -11.49 -2.89 -21.81
C THR A 170 -11.45 -4.26 -21.12
N TRP A 171 -12.19 -5.23 -21.63
CA TRP A 171 -12.08 -6.62 -21.15
C TRP A 171 -10.69 -7.20 -21.34
N ASP A 172 -9.96 -6.82 -22.39
CA ASP A 172 -8.58 -7.24 -22.62
C ASP A 172 -7.64 -6.59 -21.57
N ASP A 173 -7.87 -5.32 -21.23
CA ASP A 173 -7.12 -4.67 -20.14
C ASP A 173 -7.38 -5.38 -18.80
N ILE A 174 -8.64 -5.69 -18.48
CA ILE A 174 -9.00 -6.41 -17.24
C ILE A 174 -8.29 -7.75 -17.14
N LYS A 175 -8.20 -8.48 -18.26
CA LYS A 175 -7.47 -9.75 -18.26
C LYS A 175 -5.99 -9.55 -17.94
N VAL A 176 -5.33 -8.59 -18.58
CA VAL A 176 -3.92 -8.26 -18.32
C VAL A 176 -3.72 -7.81 -16.86
N ILE A 177 -4.59 -6.95 -16.37
CA ILE A 177 -4.57 -6.44 -14.99
C ILE A 177 -4.69 -7.59 -13.99
N THR A 178 -5.67 -8.46 -14.16
CA THR A 178 -5.93 -9.57 -13.23
C THR A 178 -4.80 -10.60 -13.26
N ASP A 179 -4.26 -10.93 -14.44
CA ASP A 179 -3.09 -11.80 -14.56
C ASP A 179 -1.89 -11.21 -13.78
N LYS A 180 -1.61 -9.89 -13.94
CA LYS A 180 -0.56 -9.19 -13.18
C LYS A 180 -0.79 -9.23 -11.66
N TRP A 181 -2.02 -9.00 -11.20
CA TRP A 181 -2.32 -9.05 -9.77
C TRP A 181 -2.09 -10.44 -9.18
N VAL A 182 -2.51 -11.49 -9.89
CA VAL A 182 -2.32 -12.88 -9.46
C VAL A 182 -0.83 -13.22 -9.39
N ASP A 183 -0.08 -12.91 -10.45
CA ASP A 183 1.33 -13.30 -10.57
C ASP A 183 2.24 -12.49 -9.63
N ASN A 184 2.01 -11.16 -9.55
CA ASN A 184 2.93 -10.28 -8.85
C ASN A 184 2.59 -10.08 -7.37
N TYR A 185 1.29 -10.11 -7.01
CA TYR A 185 0.85 -9.72 -5.67
C TYR A 185 0.11 -10.83 -4.93
N PHE A 186 -0.97 -11.39 -5.48
CA PHE A 186 -1.79 -12.38 -4.77
C PHE A 186 -1.04 -13.69 -4.49
N SER A 187 0.03 -13.97 -5.22
CA SER A 187 0.93 -15.11 -4.98
C SER A 187 1.85 -14.92 -3.77
N LYS A 188 1.97 -13.71 -3.20
CA LYS A 188 2.87 -13.45 -2.07
C LYS A 188 2.28 -13.96 -0.76
N ASP A 189 3.14 -14.54 0.10
CA ASP A 189 2.74 -15.10 1.40
C ASP A 189 2.15 -14.05 2.34
N ASN A 190 2.66 -12.81 2.28
CA ASN A 190 2.22 -11.68 3.09
C ASN A 190 1.16 -10.79 2.40
N TYR A 191 0.57 -11.25 1.29
CA TYR A 191 -0.59 -10.57 0.76
C TYR A 191 -1.79 -10.77 1.69
N LEU A 192 -2.44 -9.67 2.07
CA LEU A 192 -3.57 -9.71 3.00
C LEU A 192 -4.67 -10.65 2.50
N ARG A 193 -5.09 -11.58 3.36
CA ARG A 193 -6.19 -12.53 3.10
C ARG A 193 -7.19 -12.48 4.23
N ILE A 194 -8.46 -12.57 3.88
CA ILE A 194 -9.57 -12.78 4.81
C ILE A 194 -10.24 -14.08 4.40
N ASP A 195 -10.43 -15.01 5.33
CA ASP A 195 -10.94 -16.35 5.06
C ASP A 195 -10.20 -17.07 3.92
N GLY A 196 -8.88 -16.92 3.87
CA GLY A 196 -8.00 -17.50 2.85
C GLY A 196 -8.07 -16.86 1.47
N LYS A 197 -8.89 -15.82 1.28
CA LYS A 197 -9.07 -15.11 0.00
C LYS A 197 -8.28 -13.81 -0.02
N PRO A 198 -7.58 -13.48 -1.13
CA PRO A 198 -6.87 -12.22 -1.24
C PRO A 198 -7.84 -11.03 -1.21
N VAL A 199 -7.45 -9.99 -0.48
CA VAL A 199 -8.23 -8.75 -0.39
C VAL A 199 -7.87 -7.83 -1.55
N LEU A 200 -8.86 -7.47 -2.36
CA LEU A 200 -8.74 -6.42 -3.37
C LEU A 200 -9.71 -5.29 -3.02
N MET A 201 -9.20 -4.07 -2.95
CA MET A 201 -10.02 -2.89 -2.78
C MET A 201 -10.19 -2.17 -4.11
N ILE A 202 -11.36 -1.58 -4.32
CA ILE A 202 -11.70 -0.80 -5.51
C ILE A 202 -12.19 0.56 -5.03
N PHE A 203 -11.55 1.63 -5.51
CA PHE A 203 -11.86 2.99 -5.09
C PHE A 203 -13.27 3.42 -5.53
N SER A 204 -13.65 3.16 -6.78
CA SER A 204 -14.94 3.57 -7.32
C SER A 204 -15.62 2.46 -8.11
N PHE A 205 -16.73 1.93 -7.60
CA PHE A 205 -17.56 0.97 -8.34
C PHE A 205 -18.27 1.59 -9.54
N SER A 206 -18.59 2.89 -9.49
CA SER A 206 -19.23 3.58 -10.60
C SER A 206 -18.37 3.68 -11.87
N ASN A 207 -17.06 3.50 -11.73
CA ASN A 207 -16.11 3.55 -12.84
C ASN A 207 -15.79 2.16 -13.40
N LEU A 208 -16.50 1.12 -12.96
CA LEU A 208 -16.37 -0.26 -13.47
C LEU A 208 -17.49 -0.65 -14.44
N VAL A 209 -18.50 0.22 -14.64
CA VAL A 209 -19.72 -0.06 -15.40
C VAL A 209 -19.74 0.77 -16.67
#